data_bbef9e4c370dd714b33b0948ca280c6a
#
_entry.id   bbef9e4c370dd714b33b0948ca280c6a
#
_cell.length_a   1.000
_cell.length_b   1.000
_cell.length_c   1.000
_cell.angle_alpha   90.00
_cell.angle_beta   90.00
_cell.angle_gamma   90.00
#
_symmetry.space_group_name_H-M   'P 1'
#
loop_
_entity.id
_entity.type
_entity.pdbx_description
1 polymer ?
#
loop_
_entity_poly.entity_id
_entity_poly.type
_entity_poly.pdbx_seq_one_letter_code
_entity_poly.pdbx_strand_id
1 'polypeptide(L)'
;MGAVHARTPKNFVLEERLERYADAIETNPEAYAGDWRKACAPAGSKPFEHLHLDLGCGKGTYLVERAAHEPDTLFIGMDQEPICIAYAAQKICEQGLSNALVLPRGAASLSQLFAAGELDAITINFPTPQPKAKYAKKRLVHVDHLMLYRPLFSAGATVTLRTDSKPL
;
A
#
# COMPACT_ATOMS: atom_id res chain seq x y z
N MET A 1 2.10 2.88 -24.54
CA MET A 1 1.11 3.20 -23.50
C MET A 1 1.77 4.13 -22.50
N GLY A 2 1.27 5.37 -22.41
CA GLY A 2 1.86 6.33 -21.48
C GLY A 2 1.64 5.88 -20.04
N ALA A 3 2.72 5.64 -19.31
CA ALA A 3 2.67 5.62 -17.87
C ALA A 3 2.09 6.96 -17.42
N VAL A 4 1.13 6.94 -16.50
CA VAL A 4 0.63 8.17 -15.88
C VAL A 4 1.74 8.65 -14.95
N HIS A 5 2.67 9.44 -15.51
CA HIS A 5 3.74 10.02 -14.71
C HIS A 5 3.14 11.05 -13.76
N ALA A 6 3.34 10.84 -12.47
CA ALA A 6 2.99 11.83 -11.47
C ALA A 6 3.75 13.14 -11.77
N ARG A 7 3.02 14.27 -11.82
CA ARG A 7 3.67 15.59 -12.01
C ARG A 7 4.59 15.88 -10.84
N THR A 8 5.82 16.27 -11.16
CA THR A 8 6.86 16.61 -10.18
C THR A 8 7.31 18.08 -10.35
N PRO A 9 7.73 18.76 -9.27
CA PRO A 9 8.39 20.06 -9.35
C PRO A 9 9.69 19.99 -10.16
N LYS A 10 10.15 21.14 -10.71
CA LYS A 10 11.40 21.22 -11.50
C LYS A 10 12.64 20.69 -10.78
N ASN A 11 12.67 20.78 -9.43
CA ASN A 11 13.79 20.36 -8.59
C ASN A 11 13.54 19.01 -7.90
N PHE A 12 12.68 18.17 -8.47
CA PHE A 12 12.42 16.85 -7.91
C PHE A 12 13.48 15.87 -8.41
N VAL A 13 14.33 15.39 -7.51
CA VAL A 13 15.30 14.33 -7.78
C VAL A 13 14.83 13.07 -7.06
N LEU A 14 14.44 12.05 -7.83
CA LEU A 14 13.82 10.84 -7.32
C LEU A 14 14.75 10.06 -6.39
N GLU A 15 15.99 9.82 -6.84
CA GLU A 15 16.99 9.04 -6.12
C GLU A 15 17.28 9.63 -4.74
N GLU A 16 17.51 10.94 -4.68
CA GLU A 16 17.76 11.64 -3.41
C GLU A 16 16.59 11.52 -2.42
N ARG A 17 15.35 11.53 -2.94
CA ARG A 17 14.16 11.39 -2.08
C ARG A 17 13.97 9.98 -1.59
N LEU A 18 14.16 8.99 -2.44
CA LEU A 18 14.09 7.58 -2.04
C LEU A 18 15.12 7.26 -0.96
N GLU A 19 16.35 7.79 -1.11
CA GLU A 19 17.42 7.64 -0.12
C GLU A 19 17.08 8.38 1.19
N ARG A 20 16.63 9.64 1.10
CA ARG A 20 16.32 10.46 2.27
C ARG A 20 15.21 9.88 3.15
N TYR A 21 14.21 9.24 2.55
CA TYR A 21 13.04 8.70 3.22
C TYR A 21 13.03 7.15 3.24
N ALA A 22 14.20 6.54 3.10
CA ALA A 22 14.36 5.08 3.03
C ALA A 22 13.78 4.36 4.26
N ASP A 23 13.78 4.98 5.44
CA ASP A 23 13.26 4.39 6.68
C ASP A 23 11.76 4.04 6.61
N ALA A 24 11.01 4.68 5.71
CA ALA A 24 9.60 4.38 5.50
C ALA A 24 9.37 3.44 4.28
N ILE A 25 10.43 2.98 3.62
CA ILE A 25 10.34 2.13 2.43
C ILE A 25 10.90 0.74 2.75
N GLU A 26 10.04 -0.28 2.73
CA GLU A 26 10.50 -1.65 2.87
C GLU A 26 10.80 -2.27 1.49
N THR A 27 12.05 -2.65 1.29
CA THR A 27 12.55 -3.20 0.01
C THR A 27 12.66 -4.72 0.00
N ASN A 28 12.58 -5.37 1.17
CA ASN A 28 12.59 -6.83 1.34
C ASN A 28 11.32 -7.30 2.09
N PRO A 29 10.13 -6.95 1.63
CA PRO A 29 8.89 -7.20 2.35
C PRO A 29 8.53 -8.69 2.47
N GLU A 30 9.09 -9.54 1.65
CA GLU A 30 8.89 -10.99 1.66
C GLU A 30 9.34 -11.63 2.98
N ALA A 31 10.29 -10.99 3.67
CA ALA A 31 10.80 -11.44 4.97
C ALA A 31 9.78 -11.30 6.12
N TYR A 32 8.72 -10.51 5.92
CA TYR A 32 7.75 -10.17 6.97
C TYR A 32 6.43 -10.96 6.87
N ALA A 33 6.25 -11.78 5.84
CA ALA A 33 5.02 -12.54 5.65
C ALA A 33 4.68 -13.39 6.90
N GLY A 34 3.52 -13.13 7.50
CA GLY A 34 3.07 -13.78 8.74
C GLY A 34 3.54 -13.11 10.04
N ASP A 35 4.40 -12.10 9.99
CA ASP A 35 4.97 -11.43 11.17
C ASP A 35 4.93 -9.88 11.12
N TRP A 36 4.24 -9.29 10.16
CA TRP A 36 4.19 -7.85 9.95
C TRP A 36 3.89 -7.05 11.22
N ARG A 37 2.85 -7.45 11.96
CA ARG A 37 2.38 -6.73 13.15
C ARG A 37 3.42 -6.66 14.26
N LYS A 38 4.24 -7.71 14.40
CA LYS A 38 5.27 -7.80 15.42
C LYS A 38 6.59 -7.20 14.92
N ALA A 39 7.01 -7.58 13.72
CA ALA A 39 8.29 -7.17 13.16
C ALA A 39 8.38 -5.65 12.94
N CYS A 40 7.27 -5.00 12.60
CA CYS A 40 7.19 -3.55 12.39
C CYS A 40 6.79 -2.77 13.65
N ALA A 41 6.49 -3.43 14.76
CA ALA A 41 6.19 -2.74 16.00
C ALA A 41 7.44 -2.05 16.57
N PRO A 42 7.32 -0.83 17.11
CA PRO A 42 8.43 -0.15 17.76
C PRO A 42 9.06 -1.02 18.85
N ALA A 43 10.37 -0.91 19.04
CA ALA A 43 11.10 -1.71 20.02
C ALA A 43 10.50 -1.54 21.43
N GLY A 44 10.19 -2.68 22.07
CA GLY A 44 9.58 -2.71 23.42
C GLY A 44 8.07 -2.44 23.43
N SER A 45 7.42 -2.21 22.29
CA SER A 45 5.96 -2.08 22.21
C SER A 45 5.27 -3.43 21.97
N LYS A 46 3.94 -3.45 22.13
CA LYS A 46 3.12 -4.58 21.71
C LYS A 46 3.07 -4.66 20.18
N PRO A 47 2.87 -5.86 19.59
CA PRO A 47 2.50 -5.98 18.19
C PRO A 47 1.26 -5.14 17.86
N PHE A 48 1.18 -4.64 16.62
CA PHE A 48 -0.03 -3.97 16.15
C PHE A 48 -1.24 -4.91 16.22
N GLU A 49 -2.40 -4.37 16.57
CA GLU A 49 -3.64 -5.15 16.67
C GLU A 49 -4.20 -5.51 15.30
N HIS A 50 -4.03 -4.57 14.33
CA HIS A 50 -4.58 -4.71 12.98
C HIS A 50 -3.53 -4.44 11.91
N LEU A 51 -3.74 -5.04 10.73
CA LEU A 51 -2.95 -4.84 9.53
C LEU A 51 -3.85 -4.39 8.38
N HIS A 52 -3.58 -3.20 7.85
CA HIS A 52 -4.34 -2.56 6.78
C HIS A 52 -3.46 -2.31 5.56
N LEU A 53 -3.85 -2.85 4.41
CA LEU A 53 -3.20 -2.61 3.14
C LEU A 53 -3.93 -1.53 2.34
N ASP A 54 -3.24 -0.46 1.96
CA ASP A 54 -3.69 0.53 0.97
C ASP A 54 -3.08 0.19 -0.39
N LEU A 55 -3.86 -0.53 -1.21
CA LEU A 55 -3.40 -1.07 -2.48
C LEU A 55 -3.55 -0.03 -3.60
N GLY A 56 -2.43 0.36 -4.19
CA GLY A 56 -2.36 1.51 -5.10
C GLY A 56 -2.39 2.82 -4.31
N CYS A 57 -1.55 2.94 -3.27
CA CYS A 57 -1.61 4.05 -2.31
C CYS A 57 -1.28 5.43 -2.92
N GLY A 58 -0.76 5.48 -4.14
CA GLY A 58 -0.36 6.71 -4.78
C GLY A 58 0.62 7.50 -3.91
N LYS A 59 0.40 8.81 -3.77
CA LYS A 59 1.24 9.70 -2.95
C LYS A 59 0.98 9.60 -1.43
N GLY A 60 0.25 8.59 -0.98
CA GLY A 60 0.09 8.23 0.43
C GLY A 60 -0.80 9.15 1.26
N THR A 61 -1.63 10.01 0.68
CA THR A 61 -2.48 10.94 1.44
C THR A 61 -3.46 10.21 2.36
N TYR A 62 -4.19 9.24 1.82
CA TYR A 62 -5.11 8.41 2.61
C TYR A 62 -4.36 7.60 3.68
N LEU A 63 -3.24 6.99 3.29
CA LEU A 63 -2.41 6.16 4.16
C LEU A 63 -1.99 6.90 5.43
N VAL A 64 -1.40 8.09 5.28
CA VAL A 64 -0.88 8.86 6.43
C VAL A 64 -2.00 9.45 7.28
N GLU A 65 -3.11 9.88 6.67
CA GLU A 65 -4.28 10.36 7.38
C GLU A 65 -4.86 9.29 8.30
N ARG A 66 -5.02 8.07 7.78
CA ARG A 66 -5.53 6.95 8.58
C ARG A 66 -4.54 6.53 9.66
N ALA A 67 -3.26 6.38 9.33
CA ALA A 67 -2.23 5.98 10.29
C ALA A 67 -2.13 6.96 11.47
N ALA A 68 -2.30 8.25 11.25
CA ALA A 68 -2.29 9.25 12.30
C ALA A 68 -3.46 9.12 13.30
N HIS A 69 -4.60 8.56 12.87
CA HIS A 69 -5.80 8.39 13.69
C HIS A 69 -5.95 6.99 14.30
N GLU A 70 -5.20 6.02 13.82
CA GLU A 70 -5.33 4.61 14.22
C GLU A 70 -3.97 4.02 14.63
N PRO A 71 -3.44 4.41 15.81
CA PRO A 71 -2.09 4.04 16.24
C PRO A 71 -1.89 2.52 16.47
N ASP A 72 -2.96 1.78 16.71
CA ASP A 72 -2.91 0.33 16.93
C ASP A 72 -2.95 -0.49 15.63
N THR A 73 -3.07 0.18 14.49
CA THR A 73 -3.09 -0.43 13.16
C THR A 73 -1.79 -0.16 12.42
N LEU A 74 -1.16 -1.20 11.90
CA LEU A 74 -0.08 -1.07 10.94
C LEU A 74 -0.67 -0.83 9.55
N PHE A 75 -0.32 0.30 8.94
CA PHE A 75 -0.72 0.65 7.59
C PHE A 75 0.42 0.39 6.60
N ILE A 76 0.14 -0.41 5.59
CA ILE A 76 1.09 -0.69 4.50
C ILE A 76 0.52 -0.12 3.21
N GLY A 77 1.22 0.84 2.61
CA GLY A 77 0.93 1.34 1.27
C GLY A 77 1.69 0.56 0.21
N MET A 78 1.03 0.18 -0.87
CA MET A 78 1.68 -0.44 -2.03
C MET A 78 1.44 0.36 -3.29
N ASP A 79 2.50 0.63 -4.03
CA ASP A 79 2.42 1.23 -5.37
C ASP A 79 3.62 0.79 -6.22
N GLN A 80 3.44 0.74 -7.55
CA GLN A 80 4.52 0.42 -8.49
C GLN A 80 5.26 1.67 -8.99
N GLU A 81 4.65 2.85 -8.83
CA GLU A 81 5.20 4.10 -9.34
C GLU A 81 6.22 4.68 -8.33
N PRO A 82 7.52 4.73 -8.66
CA PRO A 82 8.56 5.16 -7.72
C PRO A 82 8.35 6.58 -7.19
N ILE A 83 7.78 7.48 -8.00
CA ILE A 83 7.47 8.85 -7.59
C ILE A 83 6.40 8.85 -6.49
N CYS A 84 5.39 7.99 -6.61
CA CYS A 84 4.35 7.82 -5.59
C CYS A 84 4.95 7.30 -4.28
N ILE A 85 5.81 6.29 -4.35
CA ILE A 85 6.53 5.75 -3.20
C ILE A 85 7.35 6.83 -2.51
N ALA A 86 8.12 7.64 -3.25
CA ALA A 86 8.92 8.72 -2.69
C ALA A 86 8.07 9.76 -1.94
N TYR A 87 6.91 10.15 -2.48
CA TYR A 87 6.01 11.09 -1.81
C TYR A 87 5.32 10.50 -0.59
N ALA A 88 4.90 9.23 -0.66
CA ALA A 88 4.28 8.56 0.47
C ALA A 88 5.27 8.38 1.62
N ALA A 89 6.49 7.92 1.33
CA ALA A 89 7.57 7.78 2.30
C ALA A 89 7.93 9.12 2.95
N GLN A 90 8.03 10.19 2.16
CA GLN A 90 8.25 11.55 2.68
C GLN A 90 7.19 11.94 3.72
N LYS A 91 5.91 11.75 3.41
CA LYS A 91 4.83 12.09 4.33
C LYS A 91 4.87 11.28 5.62
N ILE A 92 5.18 9.99 5.54
CA ILE A 92 5.32 9.11 6.70
C ILE A 92 6.43 9.63 7.61
N CYS A 93 7.63 9.89 7.06
CA CYS A 93 8.78 10.37 7.81
C CYS A 93 8.55 11.76 8.41
N GLU A 94 8.02 12.70 7.63
CA GLU A 94 7.77 14.08 8.07
C GLU A 94 6.70 14.17 9.17
N GLN A 95 5.75 13.24 9.20
CA GLN A 95 4.74 13.15 10.26
C GLN A 95 5.18 12.26 11.43
N GLY A 96 6.34 11.63 11.37
CA GLY A 96 6.86 10.77 12.42
C GLY A 96 6.00 9.55 12.73
N LEU A 97 5.34 8.99 11.71
CA LEU A 97 4.44 7.85 11.87
C LEU A 97 5.24 6.54 12.03
N SER A 98 5.10 5.88 13.16
CA SER A 98 5.74 4.58 13.44
C SER A 98 4.90 3.38 13.02
N ASN A 99 3.65 3.60 12.57
CA ASN A 99 2.68 2.59 12.19
C ASN A 99 2.33 2.65 10.69
N ALA A 100 3.21 3.20 9.86
CA ALA A 100 3.02 3.25 8.42
C ALA A 100 4.34 3.00 7.69
N LEU A 101 4.27 2.29 6.57
CA LEU A 101 5.38 2.09 5.63
C LEU A 101 4.85 1.87 4.21
N VAL A 102 5.74 1.92 3.23
CA VAL A 102 5.38 1.69 1.83
C VAL A 102 6.24 0.63 1.18
N LEU A 103 5.63 -0.12 0.26
CA LEU A 103 6.25 -1.18 -0.53
C LEU A 103 6.24 -0.80 -2.01
N PRO A 104 7.40 -0.78 -2.69
CA PRO A 104 7.48 -0.61 -4.14
C PRO A 104 7.16 -1.94 -4.85
N ARG A 105 5.91 -2.40 -4.74
CA ARG A 105 5.43 -3.68 -5.28
C ARG A 105 4.05 -3.53 -5.91
N GLY A 106 3.73 -4.46 -6.80
CA GLY A 106 2.42 -4.56 -7.44
C GLY A 106 1.53 -5.64 -6.84
N ALA A 107 0.24 -5.58 -7.15
CA ALA A 107 -0.78 -6.51 -6.62
C ALA A 107 -0.49 -8.00 -6.89
N ALA A 108 0.24 -8.32 -7.95
CA ALA A 108 0.59 -9.70 -8.30
C ALA A 108 1.50 -10.39 -7.26
N SER A 109 2.20 -9.61 -6.43
CA SER A 109 3.12 -10.14 -5.40
C SER A 109 2.44 -10.39 -4.04
N LEU A 110 1.17 -10.05 -3.85
CA LEU A 110 0.51 -10.08 -2.55
C LEU A 110 0.60 -11.42 -1.80
N SER A 111 0.48 -12.54 -2.53
CA SER A 111 0.61 -13.88 -1.93
C SER A 111 2.01 -14.22 -1.42
N GLN A 112 3.03 -13.47 -1.83
CA GLN A 112 4.40 -13.60 -1.37
C GLN A 112 4.69 -12.65 -0.19
N LEU A 113 3.90 -11.59 -0.06
CA LEU A 113 4.09 -10.53 0.92
C LEU A 113 3.30 -10.74 2.20
N PHE A 114 2.18 -11.44 2.12
CA PHE A 114 1.28 -11.66 3.25
C PHE A 114 0.92 -13.14 3.40
N ALA A 115 0.88 -13.60 4.63
CA ALA A 115 0.41 -14.94 4.95
C ALA A 115 -1.13 -15.05 4.90
N ALA A 116 -1.62 -16.28 4.86
CA ALA A 116 -3.05 -16.55 4.93
C ALA A 116 -3.65 -15.98 6.22
N GLY A 117 -4.77 -15.26 6.11
CA GLY A 117 -5.47 -14.70 7.25
C GLY A 117 -4.78 -13.51 7.92
N GLU A 118 -3.79 -12.87 7.30
CA GLU A 118 -2.99 -11.82 7.94
C GLU A 118 -3.59 -10.41 7.79
N LEU A 119 -4.30 -10.13 6.70
CA LEU A 119 -4.87 -8.82 6.42
C LEU A 119 -6.25 -8.62 7.04
N ASP A 120 -6.42 -7.55 7.80
CA ASP A 120 -7.72 -7.16 8.36
C ASP A 120 -8.50 -6.22 7.45
N ALA A 121 -7.82 -5.48 6.61
CA ALA A 121 -8.46 -4.59 5.63
C ALA A 121 -7.61 -4.39 4.39
N ILE A 122 -8.27 -4.27 3.24
CA ILE A 122 -7.69 -3.70 2.01
C ILE A 122 -8.53 -2.50 1.58
N THR A 123 -7.86 -1.39 1.30
CA THR A 123 -8.45 -0.23 0.66
C THR A 123 -7.88 -0.08 -0.74
N ILE A 124 -8.75 0.21 -1.71
CA ILE A 124 -8.41 0.53 -3.10
C ILE A 124 -9.09 1.85 -3.43
N ASN A 125 -8.31 2.93 -3.45
CA ASN A 125 -8.82 4.27 -3.67
C ASN A 125 -8.50 4.76 -5.07
N PHE A 126 -9.54 5.07 -5.85
CA PHE A 126 -9.44 5.66 -7.19
C PHE A 126 -8.40 4.96 -8.08
N PRO A 127 -8.49 3.61 -8.21
CA PRO A 127 -7.56 2.87 -9.03
C PRO A 127 -7.62 3.36 -10.48
N THR A 128 -6.49 3.26 -11.20
CA THR A 128 -6.43 3.63 -12.60
C THR A 128 -7.51 2.89 -13.39
N PRO A 129 -8.48 3.60 -13.98
CA PRO A 129 -9.54 2.96 -14.73
C PRO A 129 -8.95 2.29 -15.98
N GLN A 130 -9.36 1.08 -16.25
CA GLN A 130 -9.04 0.34 -17.47
C GLN A 130 -10.33 0.18 -18.30
N PRO A 131 -10.82 1.24 -19.00
CA PRO A 131 -12.16 1.27 -19.56
C PRO A 131 -12.36 0.27 -20.70
N LYS A 132 -11.29 -0.08 -21.43
CA LYS A 132 -11.39 -1.02 -22.54
C LYS A 132 -11.53 -2.46 -22.01
N ALA A 133 -12.50 -3.22 -22.55
CA ALA A 133 -12.77 -4.59 -22.16
C ALA A 133 -11.53 -5.51 -22.21
N LYS A 134 -10.67 -5.33 -23.23
CA LYS A 134 -9.40 -6.09 -23.35
C LYS A 134 -8.42 -5.89 -22.21
N TYR A 135 -8.60 -4.86 -21.39
CA TYR A 135 -7.77 -4.57 -20.23
C TYR A 135 -8.48 -4.85 -18.90
N ALA A 136 -9.67 -5.45 -18.91
CA ALA A 136 -10.44 -5.75 -17.70
C ALA A 136 -9.62 -6.50 -16.65
N LYS A 137 -8.81 -7.48 -17.08
CA LYS A 137 -7.93 -8.25 -16.19
C LYS A 137 -6.82 -7.44 -15.50
N LYS A 138 -6.56 -6.19 -15.94
CA LYS A 138 -5.61 -5.29 -15.30
C LYS A 138 -6.22 -4.47 -14.15
N ARG A 139 -7.54 -4.52 -13.99
CA ARG A 139 -8.22 -3.81 -12.89
C ARG A 139 -7.89 -4.48 -11.57
N LEU A 140 -7.52 -3.70 -10.56
CA LEU A 140 -7.23 -4.21 -9.21
C LEU A 140 -8.44 -4.93 -8.58
N VAL A 141 -9.64 -4.59 -9.02
CA VAL A 141 -10.91 -5.20 -8.57
C VAL A 141 -11.44 -6.28 -9.52
N HIS A 142 -10.63 -6.72 -10.50
CA HIS A 142 -11.02 -7.87 -11.33
C HIS A 142 -11.15 -9.13 -10.47
N VAL A 143 -12.12 -9.99 -10.80
CA VAL A 143 -12.40 -11.20 -10.02
C VAL A 143 -11.15 -12.06 -9.78
N ASP A 144 -10.27 -12.19 -10.77
CA ASP A 144 -9.02 -12.94 -10.63
C ASP A 144 -8.13 -12.37 -9.50
N HIS A 145 -8.04 -11.03 -9.39
CA HIS A 145 -7.30 -10.37 -8.32
C HIS A 145 -8.01 -10.52 -6.96
N LEU A 146 -9.34 -10.36 -6.91
CA LEU A 146 -10.10 -10.55 -5.68
C LEU A 146 -9.96 -11.97 -5.13
N MET A 147 -9.89 -12.97 -6.03
CA MET A 147 -9.64 -14.36 -5.64
C MET A 147 -8.22 -14.58 -5.10
N LEU A 148 -7.22 -13.82 -5.59
CA LEU A 148 -5.85 -13.81 -5.03
C LEU A 148 -5.80 -13.18 -3.63
N TYR A 149 -6.62 -12.15 -3.37
CA TYR A 149 -6.63 -11.46 -2.08
C TYR A 149 -7.35 -12.27 -0.99
N ARG A 150 -8.38 -13.03 -1.38
CA ARG A 150 -9.27 -13.74 -0.46
C ARG A 150 -8.56 -14.59 0.60
N PRO A 151 -7.57 -15.42 0.27
CA PRO A 151 -6.88 -16.24 1.29
C PRO A 151 -6.10 -15.42 2.31
N LEU A 152 -5.77 -14.17 1.99
CA LEU A 152 -4.96 -13.29 2.84
C LEU A 152 -5.79 -12.61 3.93
N PHE A 153 -7.13 -12.65 3.84
CA PHE A 153 -8.02 -11.98 4.79
C PHE A 153 -8.17 -12.75 6.08
N SER A 154 -8.07 -12.02 7.20
CA SER A 154 -8.50 -12.49 8.50
C SER A 154 -10.03 -12.63 8.57
N ALA A 155 -10.53 -13.31 9.60
CA ALA A 155 -11.98 -13.39 9.84
C ALA A 155 -12.55 -11.98 10.10
N GLY A 156 -13.58 -11.60 9.34
CA GLY A 156 -14.18 -10.27 9.44
C GLY A 156 -13.43 -9.14 8.71
N ALA A 157 -12.41 -9.47 7.93
CA ALA A 157 -11.68 -8.48 7.12
C ALA A 157 -12.60 -7.74 6.15
N THR A 158 -12.21 -6.49 5.85
CA THR A 158 -12.98 -5.62 4.96
C THR A 158 -12.22 -5.28 3.69
N VAL A 159 -12.96 -5.14 2.59
CA VAL A 159 -12.46 -4.61 1.32
C VAL A 159 -13.23 -3.34 0.99
N THR A 160 -12.54 -2.22 0.88
CA THR A 160 -13.14 -0.94 0.54
C THR A 160 -12.65 -0.48 -0.82
N LEU A 161 -13.57 -0.25 -1.74
CA LEU A 161 -13.31 0.38 -3.04
C LEU A 161 -13.93 1.76 -3.08
N ARG A 162 -13.16 2.76 -3.47
CA ARG A 162 -13.65 4.08 -3.85
C ARG A 162 -13.27 4.36 -5.30
N THR A 163 -14.23 4.73 -6.12
CA THR A 163 -14.00 5.01 -7.54
C THR A 163 -15.01 6.04 -8.05
N ASP A 164 -14.59 6.86 -8.98
CA ASP A 164 -15.42 7.76 -9.79
C ASP A 164 -15.69 7.18 -11.20
N SER A 165 -15.12 6.00 -11.47
CA SER A 165 -15.24 5.32 -12.77
C SER A 165 -16.40 4.31 -12.77
N LYS A 166 -17.40 4.53 -13.65
CA LYS A 166 -18.54 3.62 -13.81
C LYS A 166 -18.19 2.20 -14.33
N PRO A 167 -17.13 1.99 -15.15
CA PRO A 167 -16.80 0.66 -15.68
C PRO A 167 -15.88 -0.18 -14.80
N LEU A 168 -15.67 0.18 -13.55
CA LEU A 168 -14.93 -0.66 -12.59
C LEU A 168 -15.82 -1.68 -11.94
#